data_a16a3640440c527c9969302dced3f878
#
_entry.id   a16a3640440c527c9969302dced3f878
#
_cell.length_a   1.000
_cell.length_b   1.000
_cell.length_c   1.000
_cell.angle_alpha   90.00
_cell.angle_beta   90.00
_cell.angle_gamma   90.00
#
_symmetry.space_group_name_H-M   'P 1'
#
loop_
_entity.id
_entity.type
_entity.pdbx_description
1 polymer ?
#
loop_
_entity_poly.entity_id
_entity_poly.type
_entity_poly.pdbx_seq_one_letter_code
_entity_poly.pdbx_strand_id
1 'polypeptide(L)'
;MLLPVAAGAYISSEGKESIVIRITAVIAVLTGTGAVIISNANLAYAGVGGAMIAAWIWASYRGKIKEFADVCLVMACGVLAISIILGQTDSGYSELDGLSYFVSDSRMVWIVSVVVLVVWAAIRLASKWTVKFRGKAALAVSVGVSLAGIVAVVIYAAHNHMGIFSFEDSWGNYRGFVWRRLMEAYSDFSVPQKLFGYGNESVKSIMTDRYYDDMMNAVGVIYDNAHNEYLQYLITTGIFGAVSYVGLLVTTGGALVRTAVSGAVMNENESMSSQSAEKRSKEKAASRDSRTVRGSKTGTGLECLLGYAEDEGSMIAVLLGITGYAVQAFVNLNQSLTTPYIFLLIAMAGGLCRRYICQFADGGRK
;
A
#
# COMPACT_ATOMS: atom_id res chain seq x y z
N MET A 1 8.82 -0.01 -1.19
CA MET A 1 8.13 -1.13 -0.50
C MET A 1 8.14 -0.99 1.03
N LEU A 2 9.24 -0.67 1.68
CA LEU A 2 9.30 -0.58 3.15
C LEU A 2 8.38 0.50 3.75
N LEU A 3 8.24 1.66 3.10
CA LEU A 3 7.39 2.74 3.60
C LEU A 3 5.91 2.32 3.74
N PRO A 4 5.24 1.73 2.74
CA PRO A 4 3.88 1.21 2.88
C PRO A 4 3.73 0.15 3.97
N VAL A 5 4.69 -0.76 4.09
CA VAL A 5 4.70 -1.80 5.15
C VAL A 5 4.78 -1.14 6.53
N ALA A 6 5.69 -0.17 6.70
CA ALA A 6 5.84 0.56 7.96
C ALA A 6 4.59 1.38 8.32
N ALA A 7 3.97 2.04 7.33
CA ALA A 7 2.71 2.75 7.52
C ALA A 7 1.60 1.81 8.01
N GLY A 8 1.47 0.64 7.40
CA GLY A 8 0.51 -0.39 7.81
C GLY A 8 0.76 -0.90 9.23
N ALA A 9 2.01 -1.18 9.57
CA ALA A 9 2.41 -1.61 10.90
C ALA A 9 2.09 -0.55 11.97
N TYR A 10 2.33 0.73 11.66
CA TYR A 10 1.98 1.83 12.57
C TYR A 10 0.48 1.95 12.80
N ILE A 11 -0.31 2.00 11.70
CA ILE A 11 -1.78 2.18 11.76
C ILE A 11 -2.45 1.05 12.54
N SER A 12 -1.90 -0.16 12.45
CA SER A 12 -2.50 -1.34 13.06
C SER A 12 -2.02 -1.63 14.48
N SER A 13 -0.92 -0.99 14.93
CA SER A 13 -0.34 -1.25 16.24
C SER A 13 -1.23 -0.76 17.39
N GLU A 14 -1.49 -1.64 18.39
CA GLU A 14 -2.30 -1.35 19.57
C GLU A 14 -1.57 -1.78 20.86
N GLY A 15 -1.82 -1.05 21.97
CA GLY A 15 -1.31 -1.40 23.29
C GLY A 15 0.13 -0.94 23.62
N LYS A 16 0.61 -1.29 24.80
CA LYS A 16 1.94 -0.87 25.32
C LYS A 16 3.10 -1.62 24.67
N GLU A 17 2.90 -2.88 24.31
CA GLU A 17 3.92 -3.71 23.68
C GLU A 17 4.22 -3.26 22.24
N SER A 18 3.30 -2.50 21.65
CA SER A 18 3.46 -1.93 20.30
C SER A 18 4.38 -0.70 20.24
N ILE A 19 4.94 -0.21 21.36
CA ILE A 19 5.73 1.02 21.34
C ILE A 19 7.00 0.87 20.48
N VAL A 20 7.65 -0.28 20.53
CA VAL A 20 8.83 -0.58 19.71
C VAL A 20 8.44 -0.62 18.22
N ILE A 21 7.34 -1.28 17.89
CA ILE A 21 6.81 -1.34 16.52
C ILE A 21 6.49 0.08 16.02
N ARG A 22 5.85 0.92 16.82
CA ARG A 22 5.55 2.31 16.46
C ARG A 22 6.80 3.14 16.23
N ILE A 23 7.79 3.08 17.12
CA ILE A 23 9.05 3.81 16.96
C ILE A 23 9.77 3.35 15.69
N THR A 24 9.90 2.04 15.48
CA THR A 24 10.54 1.48 14.29
C THR A 24 9.79 1.88 13.02
N ALA A 25 8.46 1.85 13.05
CA ALA A 25 7.63 2.27 11.93
C ALA A 25 7.78 3.77 11.62
N VAL A 26 7.81 4.63 12.64
CA VAL A 26 8.06 6.08 12.44
C VAL A 26 9.41 6.32 11.79
N ILE A 27 10.48 5.67 12.28
CA ILE A 27 11.81 5.78 11.69
C ILE A 27 11.78 5.29 10.23
N ALA A 28 11.14 4.15 9.96
CA ALA A 28 11.05 3.59 8.61
C ALA A 28 10.20 4.45 7.66
N VAL A 29 9.14 5.11 8.13
CA VAL A 29 8.35 6.07 7.35
C VAL A 29 9.16 7.32 7.04
N LEU A 30 9.86 7.89 8.02
CA LEU A 30 10.72 9.06 7.83
C LEU A 30 11.83 8.78 6.81
N THR A 31 12.61 7.72 7.04
CA THR A 31 13.73 7.34 6.16
C THR A 31 13.24 6.90 4.79
N GLY A 32 12.12 6.16 4.72
CA GLY A 32 11.50 5.75 3.48
C GLY A 32 11.00 6.92 2.64
N THR A 33 10.42 7.95 3.27
CA THR A 33 10.00 9.17 2.59
C THR A 33 11.21 9.90 1.99
N GLY A 34 12.26 10.06 2.78
CA GLY A 34 13.51 10.66 2.29
C GLY A 34 14.12 9.86 1.13
N ALA A 35 14.15 8.53 1.25
CA ALA A 35 14.69 7.66 0.20
C ALA A 35 13.90 7.79 -1.12
N VAL A 36 12.59 7.93 -1.09
CA VAL A 36 11.75 8.14 -2.29
C VAL A 36 12.13 9.45 -2.98
N ILE A 37 12.34 10.53 -2.24
CA ILE A 37 12.73 11.83 -2.81
C ILE A 37 14.14 11.76 -3.40
N ILE A 38 15.12 11.30 -2.62
CA ILE A 38 16.54 11.25 -3.03
C ILE A 38 16.76 10.29 -4.21
N SER A 39 15.98 9.20 -4.28
CA SER A 39 16.09 8.26 -5.40
C SER A 39 15.71 8.85 -6.76
N ASN A 40 15.10 10.04 -6.76
CA ASN A 40 14.58 10.74 -7.94
C ASN A 40 13.68 9.87 -8.84
N ALA A 41 13.04 8.86 -8.22
CA ALA A 41 12.20 7.89 -8.90
C ALA A 41 10.74 8.36 -8.91
N ASN A 42 10.39 9.21 -9.87
CA ASN A 42 9.05 9.82 -9.98
C ASN A 42 7.90 8.79 -9.91
N LEU A 43 8.14 7.57 -10.36
CA LEU A 43 7.15 6.49 -10.35
C LEU A 43 6.98 5.80 -8.98
N ALA A 44 7.93 5.97 -8.06
CA ALA A 44 7.79 5.49 -6.68
C ALA A 44 6.62 6.20 -5.96
N TYR A 45 6.34 7.45 -6.32
CA TYR A 45 5.20 8.20 -5.77
C TYR A 45 3.86 7.56 -6.11
N ALA A 46 3.71 6.95 -7.29
CA ALA A 46 2.50 6.22 -7.65
C ALA A 46 2.27 5.02 -6.71
N GLY A 47 3.32 4.23 -6.43
CA GLY A 47 3.25 3.11 -5.50
C GLY A 47 2.93 3.54 -4.07
N VAL A 48 3.58 4.60 -3.58
CA VAL A 48 3.30 5.18 -2.26
C VAL A 48 1.87 5.71 -2.21
N GLY A 49 1.43 6.47 -3.24
CA GLY A 49 0.07 7.00 -3.33
C GLY A 49 -1.00 5.92 -3.31
N GLY A 50 -0.83 4.85 -4.09
CA GLY A 50 -1.75 3.71 -4.09
C GLY A 50 -1.83 3.01 -2.73
N ALA A 51 -0.69 2.80 -2.08
CA ALA A 51 -0.65 2.24 -0.74
C ALA A 51 -1.30 3.15 0.31
N MET A 52 -1.10 4.48 0.21
CA MET A 52 -1.72 5.44 1.13
C MET A 52 -3.24 5.54 0.94
N ILE A 53 -3.74 5.42 -0.30
CA ILE A 53 -5.18 5.30 -0.56
C ILE A 53 -5.75 4.03 0.10
N ALA A 54 -5.08 2.89 -0.05
CA ALA A 54 -5.49 1.64 0.61
C ALA A 54 -5.44 1.76 2.14
N ALA A 55 -4.40 2.42 2.68
CA ALA A 55 -4.26 2.71 4.11
C ALA A 55 -5.39 3.62 4.63
N TRP A 56 -5.75 4.66 3.88
CA TRP A 56 -6.88 5.54 4.18
C TRP A 56 -8.21 4.79 4.23
N ILE A 57 -8.48 3.95 3.22
CA ILE A 57 -9.70 3.14 3.14
C ILE A 57 -9.78 2.19 4.33
N TRP A 58 -8.69 1.49 4.64
CA TRP A 58 -8.61 0.58 5.78
C TRP A 58 -8.78 1.31 7.12
N ALA A 59 -8.03 2.39 7.33
CA ALA A 59 -8.11 3.20 8.54
C ALA A 59 -9.52 3.76 8.76
N SER A 60 -10.20 4.19 7.70
CA SER A 60 -11.59 4.63 7.74
C SER A 60 -12.53 3.49 8.14
N TYR A 61 -12.38 2.31 7.55
CA TYR A 61 -13.18 1.13 7.89
C TYR A 61 -13.02 0.72 9.36
N ARG A 62 -11.78 0.77 9.87
CA ARG A 62 -11.43 0.37 11.25
C ARG A 62 -11.58 1.47 12.29
N GLY A 63 -11.88 2.71 11.87
CA GLY A 63 -11.92 3.87 12.76
C GLY A 63 -10.55 4.33 13.26
N LYS A 64 -9.47 3.99 12.53
CA LYS A 64 -8.06 4.32 12.83
C LYS A 64 -7.56 5.55 12.05
N ILE A 65 -8.45 6.51 11.81
CA ILE A 65 -8.13 7.74 11.06
C ILE A 65 -7.05 8.57 11.76
N LYS A 66 -6.96 8.50 13.09
CA LYS A 66 -5.94 9.22 13.87
C LYS A 66 -4.55 8.67 13.59
N GLU A 67 -4.41 7.36 13.57
CA GLU A 67 -3.16 6.66 13.28
C GLU A 67 -2.73 6.90 11.82
N PHE A 68 -3.68 6.91 10.89
CA PHE A 68 -3.42 7.32 9.50
C PHE A 68 -2.95 8.78 9.41
N ALA A 69 -3.57 9.70 10.14
CA ALA A 69 -3.16 11.10 10.18
C ALA A 69 -1.76 11.26 10.80
N ASP A 70 -1.38 10.45 11.78
CA ASP A 70 -0.02 10.42 12.34
C ASP A 70 1.00 10.02 11.27
N VAL A 71 0.71 8.99 10.48
CA VAL A 71 1.58 8.57 9.35
C VAL A 71 1.75 9.70 8.34
N CYS A 72 0.66 10.38 7.97
CA CYS A 72 0.72 11.53 7.06
C CYS A 72 1.59 12.67 7.64
N LEU A 73 1.47 12.96 8.94
CA LEU A 73 2.30 13.95 9.61
C LEU A 73 3.78 13.53 9.62
N VAL A 74 4.08 12.28 9.91
CA VAL A 74 5.46 11.75 9.88
C VAL A 74 6.05 11.86 8.47
N MET A 75 5.27 11.53 7.43
CA MET A 75 5.70 11.72 6.03
C MET A 75 5.96 13.19 5.73
N ALA A 76 5.09 14.11 6.13
CA ALA A 76 5.29 15.55 5.94
C ALA A 76 6.56 16.04 6.65
N CYS A 77 6.84 15.57 7.87
CA CYS A 77 8.09 15.85 8.57
C CYS A 77 9.31 15.29 7.81
N GLY A 78 9.20 14.11 7.22
CA GLY A 78 10.26 13.52 6.39
C GLY A 78 10.55 14.37 5.14
N VAL A 79 9.50 14.79 4.43
CA VAL A 79 9.63 15.69 3.26
C VAL A 79 10.28 17.01 3.68
N LEU A 80 9.82 17.62 4.78
CA LEU A 80 10.36 18.88 5.29
C LEU A 80 11.84 18.75 5.67
N ALA A 81 12.21 17.67 6.36
CA ALA A 81 13.60 17.42 6.75
C ALA A 81 14.52 17.29 5.53
N ILE A 82 14.12 16.54 4.51
CA ILE A 82 14.88 16.40 3.27
C ILE A 82 14.95 17.74 2.52
N SER A 83 13.85 18.49 2.44
CA SER A 83 13.85 19.82 1.81
C SER A 83 14.84 20.79 2.50
N ILE A 84 14.91 20.78 3.82
CA ILE A 84 15.89 21.59 4.57
C ILE A 84 17.32 21.14 4.28
N ILE A 85 17.59 19.83 4.25
CA ILE A 85 18.92 19.27 3.98
C ILE A 85 19.36 19.65 2.56
N LEU A 86 18.49 19.44 1.57
CA LEU A 86 18.80 19.79 0.17
C LEU A 86 19.03 21.29 -0.03
N GLY A 87 18.29 22.14 0.70
CA GLY A 87 18.47 23.59 0.65
C GLY A 87 19.81 24.10 1.24
N GLN A 88 20.54 23.25 1.96
CA GLN A 88 21.86 23.57 2.53
C GLN A 88 23.02 23.09 1.61
N THR A 89 22.72 22.36 0.55
CA THR A 89 23.72 21.84 -0.38
C THR A 89 23.68 22.64 -1.69
N ASP A 90 24.82 23.08 -2.19
CA ASP A 90 24.92 23.95 -3.38
C ASP A 90 24.33 23.31 -4.65
N SER A 91 24.29 21.99 -4.73
CA SER A 91 23.76 21.22 -5.88
C SER A 91 22.47 20.44 -5.55
N GLY A 92 22.01 20.46 -4.31
CA GLY A 92 21.00 19.52 -3.82
C GLY A 92 19.68 19.50 -4.60
N TYR A 93 19.19 20.66 -5.02
CA TYR A 93 17.95 20.73 -5.82
C TYR A 93 18.20 20.57 -7.32
N SER A 94 19.39 20.90 -7.82
CA SER A 94 19.70 20.86 -9.26
C SER A 94 19.79 19.43 -9.82
N GLU A 95 19.95 18.45 -8.95
CA GLU A 95 20.00 17.02 -9.31
C GLU A 95 18.61 16.34 -9.30
N LEU A 96 17.59 17.03 -8.76
CA LEU A 96 16.23 16.52 -8.71
C LEU A 96 15.42 17.03 -9.90
N ASP A 97 14.60 16.15 -10.45
CA ASP A 97 13.68 16.49 -11.54
C ASP A 97 12.22 16.08 -11.22
N GLY A 98 11.31 16.52 -12.08
CA GLY A 98 9.90 16.12 -12.05
C GLY A 98 9.24 16.25 -10.68
N LEU A 99 8.62 15.15 -10.21
CA LEU A 99 7.88 15.11 -8.94
C LEU A 99 8.80 15.27 -7.73
N SER A 100 10.03 14.74 -7.78
CA SER A 100 10.97 14.84 -6.67
C SER A 100 11.35 16.30 -6.39
N TYR A 101 11.61 17.08 -7.45
CA TYR A 101 11.83 18.51 -7.34
C TYR A 101 10.58 19.22 -6.78
N PHE A 102 9.41 18.98 -7.37
CA PHE A 102 8.14 19.61 -6.94
C PHE A 102 7.82 19.32 -5.48
N VAL A 103 7.96 18.07 -5.03
CA VAL A 103 7.67 17.65 -3.65
C VAL A 103 8.67 18.22 -2.65
N SER A 104 9.92 18.48 -3.09
CA SER A 104 10.98 19.04 -2.23
C SER A 104 11.15 20.56 -2.33
N ASP A 105 10.47 21.24 -3.27
CA ASP A 105 10.48 22.70 -3.38
C ASP A 105 10.04 23.34 -2.06
N SER A 106 10.88 24.21 -1.50
CA SER A 106 10.72 24.78 -0.19
C SER A 106 9.37 25.47 0.06
N ARG A 107 8.82 26.14 -0.93
CA ARG A 107 7.53 26.86 -0.79
C ARG A 107 6.37 25.89 -0.68
N MET A 108 6.31 24.90 -1.57
CA MET A 108 5.25 23.89 -1.57
C MET A 108 5.32 23.00 -0.34
N VAL A 109 6.53 22.60 0.08
CA VAL A 109 6.75 21.79 1.28
C VAL A 109 6.17 22.46 2.53
N TRP A 110 6.43 23.75 2.74
CA TRP A 110 5.89 24.48 3.89
C TRP A 110 4.36 24.56 3.85
N ILE A 111 3.77 24.88 2.69
CA ILE A 111 2.32 24.95 2.54
C ILE A 111 1.69 23.59 2.84
N VAL A 112 2.17 22.52 2.22
CA VAL A 112 1.63 21.17 2.39
C VAL A 112 1.81 20.69 3.84
N SER A 113 2.98 20.93 4.43
CA SER A 113 3.25 20.54 5.82
C SER A 113 2.34 21.26 6.83
N VAL A 114 2.08 22.53 6.62
CA VAL A 114 1.13 23.30 7.46
C VAL A 114 -0.29 22.77 7.28
N VAL A 115 -0.72 22.48 6.04
CA VAL A 115 -2.05 21.90 5.78
C VAL A 115 -2.18 20.54 6.46
N VAL A 116 -1.19 19.66 6.33
CA VAL A 116 -1.19 18.34 6.99
C VAL A 116 -1.24 18.50 8.50
N LEU A 117 -0.47 19.43 9.09
CA LEU A 117 -0.49 19.69 10.52
C LEU A 117 -1.86 20.19 11.01
N VAL A 118 -2.49 21.11 10.26
CA VAL A 118 -3.83 21.65 10.61
C VAL A 118 -4.88 20.53 10.52
N VAL A 119 -4.85 19.70 9.46
CA VAL A 119 -5.77 18.57 9.31
C VAL A 119 -5.54 17.54 10.41
N TRP A 120 -4.29 17.22 10.72
CA TRP A 120 -3.95 16.33 11.84
C TRP A 120 -4.48 16.86 13.18
N ALA A 121 -4.25 18.14 13.48
CA ALA A 121 -4.74 18.77 14.70
C ALA A 121 -6.29 18.75 14.75
N ALA A 122 -6.96 19.06 13.64
CA ALA A 122 -8.41 18.99 13.53
C ALA A 122 -8.95 17.58 13.81
N ILE A 123 -8.33 16.53 13.24
CA ILE A 123 -8.69 15.13 13.49
C ILE A 123 -8.49 14.77 14.97
N ARG A 124 -7.40 15.23 15.60
CA ARG A 124 -7.11 14.98 17.00
C ARG A 124 -8.07 15.71 17.94
N LEU A 125 -8.42 16.95 17.65
CA LEU A 125 -9.40 17.75 18.41
C LEU A 125 -10.82 17.22 18.23
N ALA A 126 -11.20 16.83 17.01
CA ALA A 126 -12.50 16.25 16.69
C ALA A 126 -12.65 14.78 17.14
N SER A 127 -11.90 14.36 18.13
CA SER A 127 -11.75 12.94 18.54
C SER A 127 -13.07 12.23 18.85
N LYS A 128 -14.10 12.93 19.31
CA LYS A 128 -15.44 12.39 19.58
C LYS A 128 -16.22 12.04 18.31
N TRP A 129 -15.92 12.72 17.21
CA TRP A 129 -16.59 12.53 15.91
C TRP A 129 -15.90 11.44 15.07
N THR A 130 -14.59 11.39 15.09
CA THR A 130 -13.79 10.44 14.30
C THR A 130 -14.01 8.98 14.76
N VAL A 131 -14.26 8.75 16.05
CA VAL A 131 -14.55 7.41 16.58
C VAL A 131 -15.86 6.82 16.03
N LYS A 132 -16.83 7.66 15.65
CA LYS A 132 -18.10 7.21 15.04
C LYS A 132 -17.99 6.88 13.56
N PHE A 133 -16.94 7.36 12.88
CA PHE A 133 -16.69 7.14 11.46
C PHE A 133 -15.95 5.82 11.27
N ARG A 134 -16.68 4.71 11.23
CA ARG A 134 -16.14 3.35 11.04
C ARG A 134 -17.15 2.42 10.37
N GLY A 135 -16.69 1.26 9.92
CA GLY A 135 -17.53 0.21 9.33
C GLY A 135 -17.88 0.46 7.87
N LYS A 136 -18.95 -0.18 7.40
CA LYS A 136 -19.33 -0.20 5.97
C LYS A 136 -19.64 1.18 5.41
N ALA A 137 -20.22 2.09 6.19
CA ALA A 137 -20.51 3.46 5.75
C ALA A 137 -19.22 4.26 5.55
N ALA A 138 -18.27 4.16 6.47
CA ALA A 138 -16.96 4.79 6.35
C ALA A 138 -16.18 4.22 5.15
N LEU A 139 -16.24 2.90 4.93
CA LEU A 139 -15.69 2.25 3.75
C LEU A 139 -16.25 2.84 2.45
N ALA A 140 -17.59 2.91 2.33
CA ALA A 140 -18.23 3.45 1.13
C ALA A 140 -17.84 4.91 0.86
N VAL A 141 -17.84 5.74 1.91
CA VAL A 141 -17.43 7.15 1.80
C VAL A 141 -15.96 7.28 1.43
N SER A 142 -15.06 6.54 2.07
CA SER A 142 -13.61 6.61 1.77
C SER A 142 -13.28 6.14 0.36
N VAL A 143 -13.93 5.08 -0.12
CA VAL A 143 -13.81 4.62 -1.51
C VAL A 143 -14.35 5.69 -2.47
N GLY A 144 -15.54 6.23 -2.21
CA GLY A 144 -16.14 7.30 -3.04
C GLY A 144 -15.27 8.54 -3.12
N VAL A 145 -14.74 9.01 -1.99
CA VAL A 145 -13.80 10.15 -1.94
C VAL A 145 -12.52 9.86 -2.70
N SER A 146 -11.95 8.66 -2.56
CA SER A 146 -10.74 8.25 -3.27
C SER A 146 -10.97 8.23 -4.78
N LEU A 147 -12.06 7.64 -5.24
CA LEU A 147 -12.43 7.61 -6.67
C LEU A 147 -12.68 9.02 -7.22
N ALA A 148 -13.43 9.85 -6.50
CA ALA A 148 -13.68 11.23 -6.89
C ALA A 148 -12.37 12.04 -6.97
N GLY A 149 -11.46 11.84 -6.01
CA GLY A 149 -10.13 12.46 -6.01
C GLY A 149 -9.29 12.04 -7.21
N ILE A 150 -9.25 10.75 -7.52
CA ILE A 150 -8.53 10.23 -8.70
C ILE A 150 -9.12 10.83 -9.98
N VAL A 151 -10.45 10.81 -10.13
CA VAL A 151 -11.13 11.39 -11.30
C VAL A 151 -10.84 12.88 -11.42
N ALA A 152 -10.89 13.63 -10.32
CA ALA A 152 -10.58 15.06 -10.32
C ALA A 152 -9.13 15.34 -10.76
N VAL A 153 -8.16 14.55 -10.28
CA VAL A 153 -6.76 14.66 -10.69
C VAL A 153 -6.60 14.35 -12.18
N VAL A 154 -7.25 13.30 -12.68
CA VAL A 154 -7.21 12.93 -14.10
C VAL A 154 -7.80 14.04 -14.98
N ILE A 155 -8.98 14.58 -14.60
CA ILE A 155 -9.63 15.68 -15.34
C ILE A 155 -8.76 16.93 -15.31
N TYR A 156 -8.22 17.31 -14.14
CA TYR A 156 -7.35 18.48 -14.00
C TYR A 156 -6.11 18.35 -14.88
N ALA A 157 -5.45 17.21 -14.84
CA ALA A 157 -4.23 16.96 -15.58
C ALA A 157 -4.48 16.87 -17.10
N ALA A 158 -5.59 16.27 -17.52
CA ALA A 158 -6.01 16.26 -18.92
C ALA A 158 -6.33 17.68 -19.42
N HIS A 159 -7.05 18.48 -18.61
CA HIS A 159 -7.39 19.87 -18.95
C HIS A 159 -6.15 20.77 -19.09
N ASN A 160 -5.14 20.57 -18.25
CA ASN A 160 -3.91 21.35 -18.28
C ASN A 160 -2.83 20.74 -19.20
N HIS A 161 -3.19 19.78 -20.04
CA HIS A 161 -2.28 19.13 -20.99
C HIS A 161 -0.99 18.62 -20.32
N MET A 162 -1.11 18.14 -19.06
CA MET A 162 0.04 17.58 -18.37
C MET A 162 0.50 16.32 -19.11
N GLY A 163 1.75 16.31 -19.57
CA GLY A 163 2.32 15.25 -20.41
C GLY A 163 2.22 13.82 -19.85
N ILE A 164 1.94 13.67 -18.55
CA ILE A 164 1.67 12.36 -17.91
C ILE A 164 0.37 11.71 -18.44
N PHE A 165 -0.56 12.49 -19.01
CA PHE A 165 -1.83 12.02 -19.55
C PHE A 165 -1.91 12.08 -21.08
N SER A 166 -0.92 12.67 -21.76
CA SER A 166 -0.75 12.55 -23.20
C SER A 166 0.12 11.32 -23.49
N PHE A 167 -0.52 10.20 -23.85
CA PHE A 167 0.17 8.96 -24.16
C PHE A 167 0.79 9.04 -25.56
N GLU A 168 1.91 9.76 -25.65
CA GLU A 168 2.73 9.89 -26.85
C GLU A 168 3.99 9.03 -26.74
N ASP A 169 4.78 8.97 -27.83
CA ASP A 169 6.02 8.19 -27.85
C ASP A 169 7.03 8.67 -26.77
N SER A 170 7.10 9.96 -26.54
CA SER A 170 7.98 10.56 -25.51
C SER A 170 7.51 10.32 -24.06
N TRP A 171 6.28 9.80 -23.87
CA TRP A 171 5.69 9.61 -22.55
C TRP A 171 6.56 8.73 -21.65
N GLY A 172 6.75 9.19 -20.40
CA GLY A 172 7.43 8.40 -19.37
C GLY A 172 8.87 8.02 -19.74
N ASN A 173 9.62 8.94 -20.33
CA ASN A 173 10.96 8.68 -20.85
C ASN A 173 10.93 7.57 -21.93
N TYR A 174 10.13 7.80 -22.99
CA TYR A 174 9.93 6.90 -24.14
C TYR A 174 9.29 5.54 -23.82
N ARG A 175 8.72 5.34 -22.62
CA ARG A 175 7.90 4.14 -22.33
C ARG A 175 6.69 4.05 -23.25
N GLY A 176 6.08 5.19 -23.60
CA GLY A 176 4.98 5.25 -24.57
C GLY A 176 5.35 4.61 -25.90
N PHE A 177 6.56 4.91 -26.42
CA PHE A 177 7.11 4.29 -27.62
C PHE A 177 7.22 2.77 -27.45
N VAL A 178 7.91 2.31 -26.39
CA VAL A 178 8.14 0.89 -26.12
C VAL A 178 6.83 0.12 -25.98
N TRP A 179 5.88 0.63 -25.18
CA TRP A 179 4.60 -0.05 -24.96
C TRP A 179 3.79 -0.18 -26.25
N ARG A 180 3.77 0.86 -27.09
CA ARG A 180 3.06 0.85 -28.37
C ARG A 180 3.67 -0.19 -29.31
N ARG A 181 4.99 -0.20 -29.46
CA ARG A 181 5.72 -1.17 -30.31
C ARG A 181 5.58 -2.61 -29.81
N LEU A 182 5.61 -2.82 -28.50
CA LEU A 182 5.40 -4.16 -27.93
C LEU A 182 3.97 -4.66 -28.14
N MET A 183 2.96 -3.79 -28.02
CA MET A 183 1.57 -4.19 -28.29
C MET A 183 1.34 -4.45 -29.79
N GLU A 184 1.98 -3.70 -30.67
CA GLU A 184 2.00 -3.95 -32.12
C GLU A 184 2.63 -5.31 -32.42
N ALA A 185 3.83 -5.57 -31.87
CA ALA A 185 4.49 -6.87 -32.02
C ALA A 185 3.64 -8.02 -31.46
N TYR A 186 2.98 -7.83 -30.31
CA TYR A 186 2.07 -8.82 -29.71
C TYR A 186 0.87 -9.12 -30.63
N SER A 187 0.35 -8.13 -31.36
CA SER A 187 -0.74 -8.34 -32.30
C SER A 187 -0.38 -9.35 -33.43
N ASP A 188 0.88 -9.34 -33.83
CA ASP A 188 1.44 -10.20 -34.87
C ASP A 188 1.87 -11.59 -34.38
N PHE A 189 1.89 -11.80 -33.05
CA PHE A 189 2.27 -13.09 -32.50
C PHE A 189 1.37 -14.21 -32.96
N SER A 190 1.95 -15.39 -33.24
CA SER A 190 1.21 -16.62 -33.44
C SER A 190 0.38 -16.98 -32.19
N VAL A 191 -0.66 -17.79 -32.36
CA VAL A 191 -1.52 -18.22 -31.24
C VAL A 191 -0.72 -18.84 -30.07
N PRO A 192 0.26 -19.75 -30.30
CA PRO A 192 1.10 -20.25 -29.22
C PRO A 192 1.89 -19.15 -28.50
N GLN A 193 2.44 -18.19 -29.25
CA GLN A 193 3.18 -17.07 -28.64
C GLN A 193 2.27 -16.13 -27.84
N LYS A 194 1.03 -15.90 -28.27
CA LYS A 194 0.04 -15.13 -27.49
C LYS A 194 -0.30 -15.83 -26.17
N LEU A 195 -0.38 -17.16 -26.19
CA LEU A 195 -0.74 -17.94 -25.00
C LEU A 195 0.43 -18.13 -24.04
N PHE A 196 1.64 -18.45 -24.55
CA PHE A 196 2.80 -18.86 -23.76
C PHE A 196 3.97 -17.86 -23.80
N GLY A 197 3.85 -16.79 -24.58
CA GLY A 197 4.86 -15.75 -24.73
C GLY A 197 5.90 -16.03 -25.81
N TYR A 198 6.71 -15.04 -26.04
CA TYR A 198 7.83 -15.10 -26.99
C TYR A 198 9.12 -15.67 -26.36
N GLY A 199 9.16 -15.74 -25.03
CA GLY A 199 10.30 -16.23 -24.24
C GLY A 199 10.97 -15.15 -23.41
N ASN A 200 11.94 -15.58 -22.59
CA ASN A 200 12.72 -14.67 -21.76
C ASN A 200 13.58 -13.73 -22.63
N GLU A 201 13.83 -12.51 -22.12
CA GLU A 201 14.59 -11.45 -22.84
C GLU A 201 14.05 -11.06 -24.23
N SER A 202 12.84 -11.51 -24.57
CA SER A 202 12.22 -11.27 -25.87
C SER A 202 12.00 -9.79 -26.20
N VAL A 203 11.83 -8.93 -25.19
CA VAL A 203 11.67 -7.49 -25.43
C VAL A 203 12.88 -6.90 -26.16
N LYS A 204 14.09 -7.22 -25.70
CA LYS A 204 15.32 -6.78 -26.37
C LYS A 204 15.38 -7.30 -27.81
N SER A 205 15.11 -8.59 -28.02
CA SER A 205 15.11 -9.20 -29.36
C SER A 205 14.08 -8.52 -30.27
N ILE A 206 12.83 -8.33 -29.80
CA ILE A 206 11.79 -7.65 -30.58
C ILE A 206 12.19 -6.23 -30.96
N MET A 207 12.74 -5.45 -29.98
CA MET A 207 13.19 -4.09 -30.24
C MET A 207 14.37 -4.04 -31.22
N THR A 208 15.31 -4.98 -31.12
CA THR A 208 16.45 -5.06 -32.03
C THR A 208 16.04 -5.52 -33.42
N ASP A 209 15.21 -6.57 -33.52
CA ASP A 209 14.92 -7.21 -34.80
C ASP A 209 13.90 -6.44 -35.64
N ARG A 210 12.94 -5.74 -34.99
CA ARG A 210 11.83 -5.08 -35.68
C ARG A 210 11.88 -3.56 -35.65
N TYR A 211 12.46 -2.95 -34.62
CA TYR A 211 12.33 -1.52 -34.35
C TYR A 211 13.68 -0.83 -34.07
N TYR A 212 14.80 -1.43 -34.54
CA TYR A 212 16.13 -0.93 -34.26
C TYR A 212 16.31 0.54 -34.70
N ASP A 213 16.03 0.83 -35.98
CA ASP A 213 16.22 2.15 -36.56
C ASP A 213 15.28 3.18 -35.91
N ASP A 214 14.03 2.83 -35.71
CA ASP A 214 13.03 3.67 -35.03
C ASP A 214 13.47 4.02 -33.60
N MET A 215 13.96 3.00 -32.87
CA MET A 215 14.41 3.16 -31.49
C MET A 215 15.68 4.00 -31.38
N MET A 216 16.65 3.75 -32.23
CA MET A 216 17.90 4.50 -32.28
C MET A 216 17.65 5.97 -32.68
N ASN A 217 16.75 6.22 -33.63
CA ASN A 217 16.40 7.58 -34.04
C ASN A 217 15.60 8.33 -32.96
N ALA A 218 14.70 7.66 -32.22
CA ALA A 218 13.85 8.29 -31.21
C ALA A 218 14.58 8.48 -29.87
N VAL A 219 15.40 7.51 -29.44
CA VAL A 219 15.90 7.42 -28.06
C VAL A 219 17.45 7.33 -28.00
N GLY A 220 18.11 6.83 -29.06
CA GLY A 220 19.55 6.61 -29.11
C GLY A 220 20.04 5.36 -28.36
N VAL A 221 19.14 4.57 -27.79
CA VAL A 221 19.44 3.31 -27.08
C VAL A 221 18.37 2.27 -27.34
N ILE A 222 18.72 0.98 -27.27
CA ILE A 222 17.75 -0.13 -27.34
C ILE A 222 17.31 -0.50 -25.95
N TYR A 223 16.01 -0.46 -25.69
CA TYR A 223 15.44 -0.94 -24.43
C TYR A 223 15.35 -2.47 -24.41
N ASP A 224 15.77 -3.05 -23.30
CA ASP A 224 15.79 -4.50 -23.06
C ASP A 224 14.59 -4.98 -22.26
N ASN A 225 13.74 -4.07 -21.82
CA ASN A 225 12.55 -4.39 -21.02
C ASN A 225 11.40 -3.40 -21.30
N ALA A 226 10.18 -3.79 -20.91
CA ALA A 226 8.96 -3.02 -21.13
C ALA A 226 8.78 -1.83 -20.18
N HIS A 227 9.54 -1.71 -19.10
CA HIS A 227 9.26 -0.77 -17.99
C HIS A 227 7.80 -0.79 -17.51
N ASN A 228 7.16 -1.93 -17.65
CA ASN A 228 5.82 -2.27 -17.17
C ASN A 228 5.82 -3.78 -16.95
N GLU A 229 5.77 -4.19 -15.71
CA GLU A 229 5.91 -5.60 -15.35
C GLU A 229 4.78 -6.47 -15.91
N TYR A 230 3.56 -5.95 -15.96
CA TYR A 230 2.42 -6.66 -16.54
C TYR A 230 2.59 -6.89 -18.06
N LEU A 231 3.05 -5.85 -18.76
CA LEU A 231 3.35 -5.97 -20.20
C LEU A 231 4.56 -6.87 -20.42
N GLN A 232 5.57 -6.81 -19.57
CA GLN A 232 6.73 -7.71 -19.62
C GLN A 232 6.28 -9.18 -19.54
N TYR A 233 5.44 -9.53 -18.55
CA TYR A 233 4.89 -10.88 -18.43
C TYR A 233 4.05 -11.25 -19.66
N LEU A 234 3.23 -10.34 -20.17
CA LEU A 234 2.41 -10.61 -21.38
C LEU A 234 3.28 -10.96 -22.58
N ILE A 235 4.36 -10.25 -22.81
CA ILE A 235 5.27 -10.49 -23.94
C ILE A 235 6.10 -11.75 -23.75
N THR A 236 6.68 -11.93 -22.53
CA THR A 236 7.64 -13.03 -22.29
C THR A 236 6.99 -14.36 -21.99
N THR A 237 5.86 -14.39 -21.29
CA THR A 237 5.18 -15.60 -20.80
C THR A 237 3.74 -15.76 -21.31
N GLY A 238 3.29 -14.82 -22.16
CA GLY A 238 1.96 -14.82 -22.75
C GLY A 238 0.85 -14.53 -21.76
N ILE A 239 -0.39 -14.69 -22.25
CA ILE A 239 -1.59 -14.40 -21.45
C ILE A 239 -1.70 -15.29 -20.21
N PHE A 240 -1.27 -16.54 -20.28
CA PHE A 240 -1.30 -17.45 -19.13
C PHE A 240 -0.36 -16.99 -18.02
N GLY A 241 0.87 -16.56 -18.36
CA GLY A 241 1.81 -16.02 -17.37
C GLY A 241 1.33 -14.70 -16.79
N ALA A 242 0.87 -13.76 -17.63
CA ALA A 242 0.35 -12.47 -17.18
C ALA A 242 -0.86 -12.63 -16.26
N VAL A 243 -1.84 -13.47 -16.63
CA VAL A 243 -3.04 -13.74 -15.81
C VAL A 243 -2.66 -14.44 -14.51
N SER A 244 -1.72 -15.39 -14.54
CA SER A 244 -1.23 -16.07 -13.32
C SER A 244 -0.56 -15.09 -12.37
N TYR A 245 0.27 -14.18 -12.89
CA TYR A 245 0.96 -13.18 -12.09
C TYR A 245 -0.03 -12.19 -11.45
N VAL A 246 -0.94 -11.62 -12.23
CA VAL A 246 -2.00 -10.74 -11.71
C VAL A 246 -2.89 -11.50 -10.72
N GLY A 247 -3.27 -12.74 -11.07
CA GLY A 247 -4.05 -13.63 -10.22
C GLY A 247 -3.38 -13.87 -8.86
N LEU A 248 -2.06 -14.07 -8.83
CA LEU A 248 -1.31 -14.22 -7.60
C LEU A 248 -1.41 -12.98 -6.69
N LEU A 249 -1.23 -11.78 -7.24
CA LEU A 249 -1.33 -10.53 -6.50
C LEU A 249 -2.75 -10.31 -5.97
N VAL A 250 -3.76 -10.47 -6.82
CA VAL A 250 -5.18 -10.27 -6.48
C VAL A 250 -5.66 -11.28 -5.45
N THR A 251 -5.33 -12.55 -5.61
CA THR A 251 -5.75 -13.61 -4.67
C THR A 251 -5.07 -13.44 -3.32
N THR A 252 -3.79 -13.08 -3.29
CA THR A 252 -3.06 -12.80 -2.06
C THR A 252 -3.65 -11.59 -1.33
N GLY A 253 -3.84 -10.47 -2.03
CA GLY A 253 -4.47 -9.28 -1.44
C GLY A 253 -5.90 -9.56 -0.96
N GLY A 254 -6.69 -10.27 -1.76
CA GLY A 254 -8.05 -10.68 -1.41
C GLY A 254 -8.11 -11.61 -0.20
N ALA A 255 -7.17 -12.54 -0.06
CA ALA A 255 -7.06 -13.40 1.11
C ALA A 255 -6.74 -12.60 2.38
N LEU A 256 -5.78 -11.69 2.32
CA LEU A 256 -5.42 -10.80 3.43
C LEU A 256 -6.61 -9.94 3.88
N VAL A 257 -7.29 -9.28 2.93
CA VAL A 257 -8.48 -8.45 3.23
C VAL A 257 -9.58 -9.29 3.85
N ARG A 258 -9.90 -10.46 3.25
CA ARG A 258 -10.95 -11.34 3.76
C ARG A 258 -10.65 -11.80 5.18
N THR A 259 -9.41 -12.23 5.44
CA THR A 259 -8.98 -12.71 6.75
C THR A 259 -9.02 -11.59 7.79
N ALA A 260 -8.50 -10.40 7.47
CA ALA A 260 -8.52 -9.25 8.35
C ALA A 260 -9.93 -8.75 8.67
N VAL A 261 -10.85 -8.74 7.69
CA VAL A 261 -12.25 -8.35 7.90
C VAL A 261 -13.00 -9.40 8.72
N SER A 262 -12.81 -10.70 8.44
CA SER A 262 -13.48 -11.77 9.21
C SER A 262 -13.08 -11.74 10.67
N GLY A 263 -11.80 -11.56 10.95
CA GLY A 263 -11.32 -11.45 12.31
C GLY A 263 -11.86 -10.23 13.06
N ALA A 264 -11.97 -9.11 12.38
CA ALA A 264 -12.57 -7.91 12.95
C ALA A 264 -14.00 -8.13 13.45
N VAL A 265 -14.82 -8.80 12.64
CA VAL A 265 -16.22 -9.10 12.98
C VAL A 265 -16.31 -10.06 14.16
N MET A 266 -15.44 -11.06 14.22
CA MET A 266 -15.42 -12.03 15.33
C MET A 266 -15.00 -11.37 16.64
N ASN A 267 -14.00 -10.52 16.63
CA ASN A 267 -13.54 -9.79 17.80
C ASN A 267 -14.61 -8.83 18.35
N GLU A 268 -15.38 -8.14 17.49
CA GLU A 268 -16.52 -7.32 17.92
C GLU A 268 -17.60 -8.17 18.59
N ASN A 269 -17.91 -9.35 18.08
CA ASN A 269 -18.92 -10.24 18.66
C ASN A 269 -18.48 -10.80 20.01
N GLU A 270 -17.23 -11.19 20.18
CA GLU A 270 -16.69 -11.66 21.46
C GLU A 270 -16.63 -10.54 22.50
N SER A 271 -16.24 -9.32 22.11
CA SER A 271 -16.24 -8.18 23.01
C SER A 271 -17.65 -7.79 23.48
N MET A 272 -18.65 -7.86 22.61
CA MET A 272 -20.05 -7.64 22.98
C MET A 272 -20.60 -8.74 23.87
N SER A 273 -20.22 -10.00 23.63
CA SER A 273 -20.64 -11.13 24.47
C SER A 273 -20.04 -11.06 25.86
N SER A 274 -18.77 -10.71 25.99
CA SER A 274 -18.07 -10.55 27.27
C SER A 274 -18.58 -9.34 28.07
N GLN A 275 -18.87 -8.20 27.42
CA GLN A 275 -19.50 -7.05 28.08
C GLN A 275 -20.92 -7.36 28.56
N SER A 276 -21.68 -8.12 27.77
CA SER A 276 -23.02 -8.56 28.13
C SER A 276 -23.01 -9.54 29.32
N ALA A 277 -22.01 -10.44 29.36
CA ALA A 277 -21.80 -11.36 30.46
C ALA A 277 -21.36 -10.64 31.75
N GLU A 278 -20.48 -9.64 31.64
CA GLU A 278 -20.02 -8.80 32.75
C GLU A 278 -21.20 -7.97 33.31
N LYS A 279 -22.01 -7.38 32.43
CA LYS A 279 -23.19 -6.63 32.84
C LYS A 279 -24.22 -7.52 33.60
N ARG A 280 -24.47 -8.73 33.08
CA ARG A 280 -25.32 -9.73 33.75
C ARG A 280 -24.74 -10.20 35.09
N SER A 281 -23.40 -10.34 35.16
CA SER A 281 -22.72 -10.69 36.41
C SER A 281 -22.82 -9.59 37.46
N LYS A 282 -22.67 -8.32 37.06
CA LYS A 282 -22.83 -7.15 37.92
C LYS A 282 -24.31 -7.00 38.39
N GLU A 283 -25.28 -7.22 37.52
CA GLU A 283 -26.71 -7.24 37.87
C GLU A 283 -27.06 -8.37 38.84
N LYS A 284 -26.47 -9.57 38.68
CA LYS A 284 -26.62 -10.69 39.60
C LYS A 284 -25.91 -10.50 40.92
N ALA A 285 -24.73 -9.81 40.91
CA ALA A 285 -24.00 -9.46 42.13
C ALA A 285 -24.72 -8.39 42.95
N ALA A 286 -25.37 -7.42 42.29
CA ALA A 286 -26.21 -6.42 42.95
C ALA A 286 -27.45 -6.99 43.58
N SER A 287 -27.90 -8.18 43.17
CA SER A 287 -29.10 -8.89 43.71
C SER A 287 -28.76 -9.98 44.72
N ARG A 288 -27.48 -10.25 45.02
CA ARG A 288 -27.04 -11.26 45.99
C ARG A 288 -26.07 -10.65 47.01
N ASP A 289 -26.57 -10.59 48.23
CA ASP A 289 -25.75 -10.33 49.42
C ASP A 289 -24.72 -11.45 49.60
N SER A 290 -23.52 -11.07 49.88
CA SER A 290 -22.31 -11.78 50.31
C SER A 290 -22.32 -13.32 50.29
N ARG A 291 -21.53 -13.88 49.34
CA ARG A 291 -20.65 -15.05 49.59
C ARG A 291 -19.57 -15.16 48.51
N THR A 292 -18.35 -15.19 48.98
CA THR A 292 -17.08 -15.46 48.29
C THR A 292 -17.17 -16.45 47.14
N VAL A 293 -16.79 -16.02 45.92
CA VAL A 293 -16.42 -16.93 44.83
C VAL A 293 -15.00 -16.61 44.38
N ARG A 294 -14.16 -17.61 44.58
CA ARG A 294 -12.74 -17.69 44.19
C ARG A 294 -12.60 -17.52 42.69
N GLY A 295 -11.70 -16.65 42.26
CA GLY A 295 -11.47 -16.31 40.87
C GLY A 295 -11.15 -17.53 39.98
N SER A 296 -11.87 -17.61 38.89
CA SER A 296 -11.53 -18.44 37.73
C SER A 296 -10.66 -17.62 36.77
N LYS A 297 -9.54 -18.19 36.36
CA LYS A 297 -8.56 -17.58 35.46
C LYS A 297 -9.21 -17.32 34.08
N THR A 298 -9.44 -16.06 33.76
CA THR A 298 -9.85 -15.55 32.42
C THR A 298 -8.63 -15.26 31.54
N GLY A 299 -7.58 -16.10 31.59
CA GLY A 299 -6.37 -15.86 30.82
C GLY A 299 -6.47 -16.18 29.33
N THR A 300 -7.30 -17.14 28.95
CA THR A 300 -7.33 -17.66 27.57
C THR A 300 -7.97 -16.72 26.52
N GLY A 301 -8.92 -15.88 26.92
CA GLY A 301 -9.59 -14.93 25.99
C GLY A 301 -8.69 -13.73 25.64
N LEU A 302 -7.99 -13.19 26.63
CA LEU A 302 -7.13 -12.01 26.44
C LEU A 302 -5.88 -12.32 25.62
N GLU A 303 -5.26 -13.49 25.83
CA GLU A 303 -4.09 -13.93 25.03
C GLU A 303 -4.48 -14.21 23.59
N CYS A 304 -5.66 -14.74 23.32
CA CYS A 304 -6.18 -14.93 21.96
C CYS A 304 -6.46 -13.58 21.28
N LEU A 305 -7.03 -12.60 21.99
CA LEU A 305 -7.32 -11.26 21.47
C LEU A 305 -6.03 -10.48 21.16
N LEU A 306 -5.01 -10.58 21.99
CA LEU A 306 -3.70 -9.92 21.77
C LEU A 306 -2.98 -10.53 20.56
N GLY A 307 -2.95 -11.86 20.44
CA GLY A 307 -2.37 -12.52 19.28
C GLY A 307 -3.08 -12.19 17.98
N TYR A 308 -4.41 -11.98 18.01
CA TYR A 308 -5.18 -11.55 16.85
C TYR A 308 -4.85 -10.12 16.41
N ALA A 309 -4.73 -9.17 17.34
CA ALA A 309 -4.41 -7.78 17.02
C ALA A 309 -3.02 -7.65 16.36
N GLU A 310 -2.05 -8.45 16.78
CA GLU A 310 -0.71 -8.52 16.15
C GLU A 310 -0.79 -9.11 14.73
N ASP A 311 -1.56 -10.18 14.53
CA ASP A 311 -1.73 -10.81 13.22
C ASP A 311 -2.46 -9.89 12.23
N GLU A 312 -3.51 -9.16 12.67
CA GLU A 312 -4.20 -8.15 11.85
C GLU A 312 -3.23 -7.05 11.40
N GLY A 313 -2.42 -6.54 12.32
CA GLY A 313 -1.42 -5.52 12.04
C GLY A 313 -0.42 -5.96 10.97
N SER A 314 0.07 -7.18 11.08
CA SER A 314 0.99 -7.79 10.12
C SER A 314 0.32 -8.00 8.76
N MET A 315 -0.95 -8.44 8.72
CA MET A 315 -1.70 -8.61 7.49
C MET A 315 -1.84 -7.29 6.72
N ILE A 316 -2.17 -6.21 7.42
CA ILE A 316 -2.32 -4.88 6.79
C ILE A 316 -0.98 -4.33 6.32
N ALA A 317 0.07 -4.47 7.11
CA ALA A 317 1.41 -4.08 6.69
C ALA A 317 1.82 -4.77 5.37
N VAL A 318 1.61 -6.08 5.29
CA VAL A 318 1.89 -6.88 4.08
C VAL A 318 0.98 -6.46 2.93
N LEU A 319 -0.32 -6.25 3.18
CA LEU A 319 -1.28 -5.80 2.16
C LEU A 319 -0.87 -4.46 1.54
N LEU A 320 -0.48 -3.48 2.35
CA LEU A 320 -0.04 -2.18 1.85
C LEU A 320 1.26 -2.27 1.06
N GLY A 321 2.20 -3.15 1.48
CA GLY A 321 3.42 -3.44 0.73
C GLY A 321 3.11 -4.02 -0.65
N ILE A 322 2.22 -5.02 -0.73
CA ILE A 322 1.79 -5.64 -2.00
C ILE A 322 1.05 -4.62 -2.87
N THR A 323 0.15 -3.81 -2.29
CA THR A 323 -0.59 -2.78 -3.04
C THR A 323 0.35 -1.74 -3.63
N GLY A 324 1.29 -1.22 -2.84
CA GLY A 324 2.28 -0.25 -3.32
C GLY A 324 3.14 -0.82 -4.44
N TYR A 325 3.56 -2.08 -4.31
CA TYR A 325 4.29 -2.77 -5.37
C TYR A 325 3.44 -2.94 -6.63
N ALA A 326 2.21 -3.44 -6.52
CA ALA A 326 1.34 -3.68 -7.66
C ALA A 326 1.06 -2.41 -8.47
N VAL A 327 0.86 -1.27 -7.80
CA VAL A 327 0.71 0.03 -8.48
C VAL A 327 2.00 0.46 -9.16
N GLN A 328 3.15 0.31 -8.49
CA GLN A 328 4.44 0.68 -9.05
C GLN A 328 4.82 -0.21 -10.25
N ALA A 329 4.49 -1.50 -10.21
CA ALA A 329 4.79 -2.48 -11.26
C ALA A 329 4.15 -2.12 -12.62
N PHE A 330 3.07 -1.33 -12.62
CA PHE A 330 2.45 -0.83 -13.85
C PHE A 330 3.35 0.13 -14.64
N VAL A 331 4.23 0.85 -13.95
CA VAL A 331 5.09 1.89 -14.55
C VAL A 331 6.56 1.62 -14.32
N ASN A 332 6.92 0.46 -13.81
CA ASN A 332 8.31 0.09 -13.51
C ASN A 332 8.61 -1.34 -13.95
N LEU A 333 9.89 -1.69 -13.93
CA LEU A 333 10.36 -3.03 -14.27
C LEU A 333 10.57 -3.87 -13.01
N ASN A 334 10.52 -5.17 -13.22
CA ASN A 334 10.94 -6.14 -12.25
C ASN A 334 12.48 -6.06 -12.08
N GLN A 335 12.92 -5.69 -10.90
CA GLN A 335 14.34 -5.62 -10.58
C GLN A 335 14.76 -6.80 -9.71
N SER A 336 15.93 -7.36 -9.98
CA SER A 336 16.51 -8.45 -9.19
C SER A 336 16.59 -8.15 -7.69
N LEU A 337 16.68 -6.87 -7.33
CA LEU A 337 16.70 -6.43 -5.93
C LEU A 337 15.30 -6.34 -5.29
N THR A 338 14.25 -6.05 -6.05
CA THR A 338 12.89 -5.82 -5.51
C THR A 338 12.01 -7.06 -5.59
N THR A 339 12.21 -7.90 -6.58
CA THR A 339 11.42 -9.12 -6.81
C THR A 339 11.45 -10.11 -5.64
N PRO A 340 12.58 -10.41 -5.00
CA PRO A 340 12.58 -11.29 -3.84
C PRO A 340 11.68 -10.79 -2.69
N TYR A 341 11.60 -9.46 -2.50
CA TYR A 341 10.78 -8.89 -1.44
C TYR A 341 9.28 -9.05 -1.68
N ILE A 342 8.79 -8.93 -2.93
CA ILE A 342 7.37 -9.17 -3.19
C ILE A 342 6.99 -10.63 -2.96
N PHE A 343 7.83 -11.59 -3.38
CA PHE A 343 7.58 -13.00 -3.11
C PHE A 343 7.67 -13.33 -1.61
N LEU A 344 8.56 -12.66 -0.85
CA LEU A 344 8.59 -12.75 0.60
C LEU A 344 7.27 -12.25 1.22
N LEU A 345 6.76 -11.10 0.78
CA LEU A 345 5.48 -10.56 1.26
C LEU A 345 4.31 -11.51 0.93
N ILE A 346 4.31 -12.12 -0.26
CA ILE A 346 3.30 -13.12 -0.65
C ILE A 346 3.39 -14.36 0.24
N ALA A 347 4.59 -14.86 0.52
CA ALA A 347 4.80 -15.99 1.43
C ALA A 347 4.35 -15.66 2.86
N MET A 348 4.68 -14.46 3.37
CA MET A 348 4.22 -13.98 4.67
C MET A 348 2.69 -13.90 4.72
N ALA A 349 2.03 -13.41 3.67
CA ALA A 349 0.58 -13.38 3.56
C ALA A 349 -0.03 -14.78 3.71
N GLY A 350 0.53 -15.77 3.01
CA GLY A 350 0.10 -17.17 3.13
C GLY A 350 0.24 -17.72 4.55
N GLY A 351 1.37 -17.43 5.21
CA GLY A 351 1.63 -17.82 6.60
C GLY A 351 0.66 -17.20 7.58
N LEU A 352 0.41 -15.89 7.46
CA LEU A 352 -0.52 -15.15 8.32
C LEU A 352 -1.97 -15.64 8.15
N CYS A 353 -2.44 -15.82 6.92
CA CYS A 353 -3.78 -16.34 6.66
C CYS A 353 -3.95 -17.76 7.20
N ARG A 354 -2.95 -18.64 7.05
CA ARG A 354 -2.98 -20.02 7.58
C ARG A 354 -3.02 -20.01 9.10
N ARG A 355 -2.17 -19.24 9.76
CA ARG A 355 -2.14 -19.12 11.22
C ARG A 355 -3.49 -18.72 11.77
N TYR A 356 -4.09 -17.70 11.16
CA TYR A 356 -5.43 -17.25 11.51
C TYR A 356 -6.49 -18.38 11.41
N ILE A 357 -6.52 -19.11 10.29
CA ILE A 357 -7.47 -20.22 10.07
C ILE A 357 -7.29 -21.31 11.13
N CYS A 358 -6.03 -21.66 11.47
CA CYS A 358 -5.74 -22.68 12.48
C CYS A 358 -6.21 -22.28 13.89
N GLN A 359 -6.00 -21.02 14.28
CA GLN A 359 -6.45 -20.51 15.59
C GLN A 359 -7.96 -20.66 15.80
N PHE A 360 -8.75 -20.44 14.74
CA PHE A 360 -10.21 -20.56 14.81
C PHE A 360 -10.73 -22.00 14.67
N ALA A 361 -10.02 -22.86 13.95
CA ALA A 361 -10.36 -24.27 13.85
C ALA A 361 -10.21 -25.01 15.19
N ASP A 362 -9.24 -24.60 16.00
CA ASP A 362 -8.97 -25.20 17.33
C ASP A 362 -9.87 -24.58 18.42
N GLY A 363 -10.25 -23.31 18.32
CA GLY A 363 -11.17 -22.64 19.23
C GLY A 363 -12.60 -23.17 19.19
N GLY A 364 -13.03 -23.69 18.04
CA GLY A 364 -14.36 -24.31 17.87
C GLY A 364 -14.48 -25.75 18.37
N ARG A 365 -13.38 -26.36 18.86
CA ARG A 365 -13.37 -27.73 19.42
C ARG A 365 -13.34 -27.78 20.95
N LYS A 366 -13.39 -26.65 21.62
CA LYS A 366 -13.51 -26.56 23.09
C LYS A 366 -14.85 -25.95 23.48
#